data_0ca8d17308d9fdb077593517e258db19
#
_entry.id   0ca8d17308d9fdb077593517e258db19
#
_cell.length_a   1.000
_cell.length_b   1.000
_cell.length_c   1.000
_cell.angle_alpha   90.00
_cell.angle_beta   90.00
_cell.angle_gamma   90.00
#
_symmetry.space_group_name_H-M   'P 1'
#
loop_
_entity.id
_entity.type
_entity.pdbx_description
1 polymer ?
#
loop_
_entity_poly.entity_id
_entity_poly.type
_entity_poly.pdbx_seq_one_letter_code
_entity_poly.pdbx_strand_id
1 'polypeptide(L)'
;MPVKIQKTMTRHMVDLFAGFGGASEAMLGHWELLRFDNNPLLASVPRMIIQDIKTIKHQLIAHRDPMKKIDLIWASPPCREFSNAYSSPKSIWGREYGLDSYEPDMSHLESAMEIINIAKPKYWVIENVVGSIRYFEEYLGAPRQIIGPYVLWGNFPLLDVKKTDLETKNSKDVHSSNPLRSNYKAKVDFSISKALKEAIENQKSILEF
;
A
#
# COMPACT_ATOMS: atom_id res chain seq x y z
N MET A 1 12.39 -9.67 -42.90
CA MET A 1 11.26 -8.97 -42.23
C MET A 1 11.82 -8.27 -41.00
N PRO A 2 11.63 -6.98 -40.81
CA PRO A 2 12.13 -6.31 -39.62
C PRO A 2 11.32 -6.76 -38.40
N VAL A 3 12.03 -7.27 -37.40
CA VAL A 3 11.45 -7.59 -36.08
C VAL A 3 10.99 -6.26 -35.46
N LYS A 4 9.67 -6.05 -35.33
CA LYS A 4 9.13 -4.94 -34.57
C LYS A 4 9.52 -5.17 -33.10
N ILE A 5 10.56 -4.48 -32.63
CA ILE A 5 10.86 -4.36 -31.21
C ILE A 5 9.69 -3.57 -30.63
N GLN A 6 8.73 -4.26 -30.02
CA GLN A 6 7.72 -3.61 -29.20
C GLN A 6 8.46 -2.97 -28.03
N LYS A 7 8.53 -1.64 -28.04
CA LYS A 7 9.05 -0.84 -26.94
C LYS A 7 8.08 -1.03 -25.76
N THR A 8 8.37 -2.02 -24.91
CA THR A 8 7.60 -2.22 -23.68
C THR A 8 7.73 -0.95 -22.86
N MET A 9 6.64 -0.19 -22.73
CA MET A 9 6.63 1.01 -21.88
C MET A 9 6.86 0.55 -20.43
N THR A 10 7.94 1.04 -19.85
CA THR A 10 8.25 0.77 -18.44
C THR A 10 7.17 1.40 -17.56
N ARG A 11 6.51 0.61 -16.72
CA ARG A 11 5.51 1.11 -15.77
C ARG A 11 6.20 1.70 -14.54
N HIS A 12 5.52 2.67 -13.93
CA HIS A 12 6.02 3.39 -12.76
C HIS A 12 5.09 3.16 -11.56
N MET A 13 5.66 2.74 -10.43
CA MET A 13 4.95 2.54 -9.18
C MET A 13 5.58 3.36 -8.05
N VAL A 14 4.71 3.94 -7.23
CA VAL A 14 5.06 4.56 -5.95
C VAL A 14 4.39 3.77 -4.83
N ASP A 15 5.18 3.34 -3.85
CA ASP A 15 4.74 2.58 -2.67
C ASP A 15 4.95 3.46 -1.43
N LEU A 16 3.85 3.93 -0.86
CA LEU A 16 3.80 4.84 0.30
C LEU A 16 3.60 4.04 1.58
N PHE A 17 4.33 4.37 2.64
CA PHE A 17 4.40 3.60 3.88
C PHE A 17 4.87 2.17 3.63
N ALA A 18 5.90 2.04 2.79
CA ALA A 18 6.27 0.80 2.15
C ALA A 18 6.76 -0.30 3.11
N GLY A 19 7.23 0.04 4.30
CA GLY A 19 7.78 -0.92 5.23
C GLY A 19 8.86 -1.80 4.58
N PHE A 20 8.73 -3.12 4.63
CA PHE A 20 9.60 -4.04 3.90
C PHE A 20 9.30 -4.18 2.41
N GLY A 21 8.41 -3.36 1.85
CA GLY A 21 8.09 -3.32 0.43
C GLY A 21 7.27 -4.52 -0.05
N GLY A 22 6.47 -5.15 0.83
CA GLY A 22 5.68 -6.33 0.47
C GLY A 22 4.69 -6.06 -0.67
N ALA A 23 4.00 -4.92 -0.63
CA ALA A 23 3.02 -4.53 -1.65
C ALA A 23 3.62 -4.36 -3.06
N SER A 24 4.88 -3.99 -3.15
CA SER A 24 5.60 -3.72 -4.40
C SER A 24 6.67 -4.76 -4.73
N GLU A 25 6.72 -5.86 -4.00
CA GLU A 25 7.78 -6.87 -4.13
C GLU A 25 7.81 -7.51 -5.53
N ALA A 26 6.65 -7.85 -6.09
CA ALA A 26 6.54 -8.46 -7.41
C ALA A 26 6.90 -7.51 -8.57
N MET A 27 6.88 -6.19 -8.33
CA MET A 27 7.26 -5.17 -9.32
C MET A 27 8.76 -4.92 -9.37
N LEU A 28 9.50 -5.32 -8.32
CA LEU A 28 10.95 -5.09 -8.23
C LEU A 28 11.69 -5.75 -9.39
N GLY A 29 12.51 -4.98 -10.11
CA GLY A 29 13.23 -5.44 -11.29
C GLY A 29 12.41 -5.48 -12.60
N HIS A 30 11.07 -5.25 -12.53
CA HIS A 30 10.18 -5.24 -13.69
C HIS A 30 9.61 -3.85 -13.99
N TRP A 31 9.35 -3.05 -12.95
CA TRP A 31 8.82 -1.69 -13.04
C TRP A 31 9.82 -0.68 -12.48
N GLU A 32 9.71 0.57 -12.87
CA GLU A 32 10.37 1.66 -12.14
C GLU A 32 9.61 1.87 -10.83
N LEU A 33 10.29 1.61 -9.70
CA LEU A 33 9.71 1.55 -8.37
C LEU A 33 10.38 2.56 -7.46
N LEU A 34 9.57 3.33 -6.72
CA LEU A 34 10.00 4.14 -5.58
C LEU A 34 9.20 3.73 -4.35
N ARG A 35 9.89 3.50 -3.25
CA ARG A 35 9.33 3.19 -1.93
C ARG A 35 9.61 4.34 -0.98
N PHE A 36 8.61 4.72 -0.21
CA PHE A 36 8.74 5.77 0.81
C PHE A 36 8.33 5.23 2.17
N ASP A 37 9.15 5.48 3.17
CA ASP A 37 8.88 5.21 4.59
C ASP A 37 9.67 6.20 5.46
N ASN A 38 9.18 6.54 6.64
CA ASN A 38 9.88 7.44 7.55
C ASN A 38 10.80 6.73 8.55
N ASN A 39 10.80 5.39 8.59
CA ASN A 39 11.63 4.61 9.50
C ASN A 39 13.06 4.42 8.95
N PRO A 40 14.09 5.04 9.53
CA PRO A 40 15.47 4.96 9.03
C PRO A 40 16.05 3.55 9.05
N LEU A 41 15.52 2.65 9.87
CA LEU A 41 15.95 1.24 9.92
C LEU A 41 15.60 0.45 8.65
N LEU A 42 14.76 1.01 7.78
CA LEU A 42 14.38 0.41 6.49
C LEU A 42 15.24 0.88 5.32
N ALA A 43 16.27 1.68 5.55
CA ALA A 43 17.11 2.26 4.49
C ALA A 43 17.79 1.20 3.58
N SER A 44 17.97 -0.04 4.06
CA SER A 44 18.53 -1.15 3.27
C SER A 44 17.50 -1.84 2.35
N VAL A 45 16.22 -1.52 2.47
CA VAL A 45 15.18 -2.07 1.58
C VAL A 45 15.38 -1.52 0.17
N PRO A 46 15.41 -2.36 -0.88
CA PRO A 46 15.65 -1.89 -2.23
C PRO A 46 14.68 -0.78 -2.67
N ARG A 47 15.22 0.28 -3.31
CA ARG A 47 14.44 1.43 -3.81
C ARG A 47 13.75 2.26 -2.72
N MET A 48 14.19 2.14 -1.46
CA MET A 48 13.66 2.91 -0.34
C MET A 48 14.22 4.35 -0.31
N ILE A 49 13.32 5.29 -0.07
CA ILE A 49 13.61 6.69 0.24
C ILE A 49 13.06 6.93 1.64
N ILE A 50 13.95 7.26 2.58
CA ILE A 50 13.56 7.55 3.96
C ILE A 50 13.04 8.98 4.02
N GLN A 51 11.72 9.11 4.06
CA GLN A 51 11.06 10.41 4.09
C GLN A 51 9.64 10.30 4.64
N ASP A 52 9.21 11.33 5.38
CA ASP A 52 7.82 11.43 5.85
C ASP A 52 6.88 11.73 4.68
N ILE A 53 5.85 10.91 4.54
CA ILE A 53 4.84 11.01 3.49
C ILE A 53 4.12 12.37 3.50
N LYS A 54 3.93 12.96 4.68
CA LYS A 54 3.32 14.30 4.84
C LYS A 54 4.12 15.40 4.13
N THR A 55 5.42 15.19 3.91
CA THR A 55 6.32 16.17 3.27
C THR A 55 6.54 15.93 1.77
N ILE A 56 6.21 14.73 1.26
CA ILE A 56 6.49 14.33 -0.13
C ILE A 56 5.66 15.12 -1.16
N LYS A 57 4.44 15.52 -0.81
CA LYS A 57 3.49 16.10 -1.77
C LYS A 57 4.08 17.25 -2.61
N HIS A 58 4.81 18.15 -1.98
CA HIS A 58 5.45 19.28 -2.67
C HIS A 58 6.59 18.83 -3.59
N GLN A 59 7.32 17.80 -3.21
CA GLN A 59 8.41 17.25 -4.02
C GLN A 59 7.91 16.48 -5.23
N LEU A 60 6.83 15.70 -5.09
CA LEU A 60 6.18 15.02 -6.20
C LEU A 60 5.65 16.00 -7.24
N ILE A 61 5.22 17.19 -6.80
CA ILE A 61 4.79 18.26 -7.71
C ILE A 61 6.00 18.91 -8.38
N ALA A 62 7.04 19.25 -7.60
CA ALA A 62 8.20 20.02 -8.07
C ALA A 62 9.13 19.20 -8.99
N HIS A 63 9.24 17.89 -8.74
CA HIS A 63 10.12 16.98 -9.49
C HIS A 63 9.37 16.06 -10.47
N ARG A 64 8.08 16.31 -10.66
CA ARG A 64 7.30 15.54 -11.62
C ARG A 64 7.82 15.82 -13.03
N ASP A 65 8.54 14.86 -13.59
CA ASP A 65 8.74 14.83 -15.04
C ASP A 65 7.35 14.68 -15.69
N PRO A 66 6.84 15.70 -16.40
CA PRO A 66 5.52 15.63 -17.03
C PRO A 66 5.39 14.47 -18.02
N MET A 67 6.52 13.90 -18.47
CA MET A 67 6.59 12.75 -19.36
C MET A 67 6.52 11.40 -18.63
N LYS A 68 6.73 11.38 -17.31
CA LYS A 68 6.69 10.15 -16.50
C LYS A 68 5.39 10.08 -15.71
N LYS A 69 4.38 9.45 -16.30
CA LYS A 69 3.12 9.19 -15.64
C LYS A 69 3.26 8.06 -14.63
N ILE A 70 2.82 8.27 -13.39
CA ILE A 70 2.72 7.18 -12.40
C ILE A 70 1.55 6.28 -12.80
N ASP A 71 1.83 4.98 -12.98
CA ASP A 71 0.81 3.99 -13.32
C ASP A 71 0.06 3.50 -12.08
N LEU A 72 0.78 3.30 -10.97
CA LEU A 72 0.23 2.77 -9.73
C LEU A 72 0.77 3.51 -8.51
N ILE A 73 -0.13 3.90 -7.61
CA ILE A 73 0.21 4.25 -6.23
C ILE A 73 -0.40 3.20 -5.30
N TRP A 74 0.44 2.61 -4.45
CA TRP A 74 0.00 1.84 -3.30
C TRP A 74 0.29 2.62 -2.02
N ALA A 75 -0.64 2.61 -1.07
CA ALA A 75 -0.45 3.21 0.25
C ALA A 75 -0.98 2.28 1.34
N SER A 76 -0.14 1.96 2.32
CA SER A 76 -0.52 1.22 3.53
C SER A 76 -0.31 2.10 4.76
N PRO A 77 -1.21 3.06 5.04
CA PRO A 77 -1.10 3.92 6.22
C PRO A 77 -0.97 3.10 7.50
N PRO A 78 -0.23 3.57 8.54
CA PRO A 78 -0.04 2.84 9.78
C PRO A 78 -1.34 2.32 10.37
N CYS A 79 -1.46 0.99 10.52
CA CYS A 79 -2.70 0.34 10.97
C CYS A 79 -2.86 0.29 12.50
N ARG A 80 -1.91 0.83 13.28
CA ARG A 80 -1.91 0.74 14.75
C ARG A 80 -3.17 1.30 15.37
N GLU A 81 -3.65 2.44 14.86
CA GLU A 81 -4.85 3.12 15.35
C GLU A 81 -6.13 2.30 15.11
N PHE A 82 -6.14 1.46 14.11
CA PHE A 82 -7.33 0.73 13.66
C PHE A 82 -7.34 -0.75 14.08
N SER A 83 -6.19 -1.26 14.53
CA SER A 83 -6.00 -2.68 14.86
C SER A 83 -6.92 -3.13 16.00
N ASN A 84 -7.44 -4.36 15.89
CA ASN A 84 -8.17 -5.04 16.96
C ASN A 84 -7.23 -5.78 17.94
N ALA A 85 -5.91 -5.63 17.82
CA ALA A 85 -4.96 -6.22 18.76
C ALA A 85 -5.19 -5.67 20.17
N TYR A 86 -5.05 -6.54 21.18
CA TYR A 86 -5.33 -6.19 22.59
C TYR A 86 -4.61 -4.93 23.06
N SER A 87 -3.36 -4.71 22.61
CA SER A 87 -2.50 -3.57 22.96
C SER A 87 -2.59 -2.39 22.00
N SER A 88 -3.53 -2.38 21.07
CA SER A 88 -3.73 -1.24 20.16
C SER A 88 -4.40 -0.06 20.90
N PRO A 89 -4.14 1.20 20.49
CA PRO A 89 -4.79 2.38 21.07
C PRO A 89 -6.32 2.24 21.10
N LYS A 90 -6.92 1.83 19.97
CA LYS A 90 -8.36 1.61 19.86
C LYS A 90 -8.88 0.59 20.88
N SER A 91 -8.18 -0.54 21.03
CA SER A 91 -8.63 -1.59 21.95
C SER A 91 -8.45 -1.20 23.43
N ILE A 92 -7.41 -0.42 23.75
CA ILE A 92 -7.20 0.14 25.08
C ILE A 92 -8.33 1.15 25.39
N TRP A 93 -8.52 2.11 24.50
CA TRP A 93 -9.56 3.13 24.66
C TRP A 93 -10.96 2.52 24.80
N GLY A 94 -11.28 1.56 23.91
CA GLY A 94 -12.59 0.91 23.90
C GLY A 94 -12.92 0.14 25.17
N ARG A 95 -11.93 -0.40 25.89
CA ARG A 95 -12.13 -1.03 27.21
C ARG A 95 -12.39 -0.02 28.32
N GLU A 96 -11.83 1.17 28.20
CA GLU A 96 -11.89 2.19 29.25
C GLU A 96 -13.07 3.16 29.04
N TYR A 97 -13.33 3.57 27.81
CA TYR A 97 -14.27 4.66 27.47
C TYR A 97 -15.36 4.27 26.47
N GLY A 98 -15.31 3.06 25.92
CA GLY A 98 -16.18 2.63 24.82
C GLY A 98 -15.63 3.03 23.43
N LEU A 99 -15.94 2.20 22.43
CA LEU A 99 -15.39 2.37 21.07
C LEU A 99 -15.99 3.56 20.30
N ASP A 100 -17.19 4.00 20.68
CA ASP A 100 -17.89 5.07 19.95
C ASP A 100 -17.28 6.46 20.18
N SER A 101 -16.50 6.61 21.24
CA SER A 101 -15.75 7.84 21.54
C SER A 101 -14.29 7.81 21.03
N TYR A 102 -13.88 6.75 20.33
CA TYR A 102 -12.52 6.64 19.82
C TYR A 102 -12.36 7.37 18.49
N GLU A 103 -11.47 8.35 18.48
CA GLU A 103 -11.10 9.14 17.29
C GLU A 103 -9.66 8.81 16.89
N PRO A 104 -9.43 8.03 15.83
CA PRO A 104 -8.09 7.72 15.34
C PRO A 104 -7.46 8.89 14.58
N ASP A 105 -6.13 8.97 14.58
CA ASP A 105 -5.40 9.90 13.71
C ASP A 105 -5.53 9.49 12.24
N MET A 106 -6.29 10.26 11.47
CA MET A 106 -6.54 10.06 10.04
C MET A 106 -5.50 10.75 9.14
N SER A 107 -4.58 11.53 9.69
CA SER A 107 -3.66 12.37 8.93
C SER A 107 -2.78 11.64 7.91
N HIS A 108 -2.47 10.36 8.16
CA HIS A 108 -1.73 9.52 7.20
C HIS A 108 -2.60 9.09 6.02
N LEU A 109 -3.87 8.77 6.25
CA LEU A 109 -4.83 8.49 5.19
C LEU A 109 -5.04 9.73 4.32
N GLU A 110 -5.29 10.88 4.94
CA GLU A 110 -5.50 12.16 4.26
C GLU A 110 -4.30 12.52 3.39
N SER A 111 -3.07 12.34 3.91
CA SER A 111 -1.84 12.58 3.14
C SER A 111 -1.71 11.66 1.94
N ALA A 112 -2.07 10.37 2.07
CA ALA A 112 -2.06 9.42 0.96
C ALA A 112 -3.09 9.82 -0.11
N MET A 113 -4.30 10.19 0.29
CA MET A 113 -5.37 10.65 -0.62
C MET A 113 -4.95 11.93 -1.36
N GLU A 114 -4.34 12.88 -0.67
CA GLU A 114 -3.85 14.10 -1.28
C GLU A 114 -2.79 13.82 -2.35
N ILE A 115 -1.83 12.93 -2.06
CA ILE A 115 -0.82 12.49 -3.02
C ILE A 115 -1.45 11.83 -4.25
N ILE A 116 -2.43 10.94 -4.04
CA ILE A 116 -3.16 10.27 -5.13
C ILE A 116 -3.89 11.30 -5.99
N ASN A 117 -4.56 12.26 -5.38
CA ASN A 117 -5.29 13.33 -6.07
C ASN A 117 -4.38 14.24 -6.90
N ILE A 118 -3.17 14.53 -6.42
CA ILE A 118 -2.17 15.34 -7.13
C ILE A 118 -1.54 14.54 -8.27
N ALA A 119 -1.12 13.30 -8.01
CA ALA A 119 -0.41 12.46 -8.96
C ALA A 119 -1.32 11.93 -10.07
N LYS A 120 -2.62 11.74 -9.79
CA LYS A 120 -3.63 11.19 -10.71
C LYS A 120 -3.14 9.92 -11.42
N PRO A 121 -2.73 8.88 -10.65
CA PRO A 121 -2.23 7.63 -11.24
C PRO A 121 -3.37 6.92 -11.99
N LYS A 122 -3.00 6.00 -12.92
CA LYS A 122 -3.99 5.15 -13.59
C LYS A 122 -4.67 4.21 -12.60
N TYR A 123 -3.89 3.65 -11.67
CA TYR A 123 -4.35 2.76 -10.61
C TYR A 123 -3.89 3.28 -9.25
N TRP A 124 -4.70 3.02 -8.23
CA TRP A 124 -4.30 3.28 -6.85
C TRP A 124 -4.97 2.29 -5.92
N VAL A 125 -4.26 1.97 -4.86
CA VAL A 125 -4.72 1.09 -3.77
C VAL A 125 -4.38 1.75 -2.45
N ILE A 126 -5.36 1.85 -1.55
CA ILE A 126 -5.14 2.11 -0.13
C ILE A 126 -5.47 0.81 0.59
N GLU A 127 -4.54 0.32 1.39
CA GLU A 127 -4.67 -0.93 2.14
C GLU A 127 -4.67 -0.65 3.64
N ASN A 128 -5.51 -1.38 4.37
CA ASN A 128 -5.44 -1.40 5.84
C ASN A 128 -6.11 -2.67 6.40
N VAL A 129 -6.14 -2.79 7.73
CA VAL A 129 -6.76 -3.90 8.45
C VAL A 129 -8.28 -3.78 8.50
N VAL A 130 -8.99 -4.90 8.74
CA VAL A 130 -10.46 -4.92 8.84
C VAL A 130 -11.01 -3.89 9.86
N GLY A 131 -10.29 -3.65 10.94
CA GLY A 131 -10.72 -2.67 11.95
C GLY A 131 -10.70 -1.21 11.52
N SER A 132 -10.16 -0.90 10.34
CA SER A 132 -10.17 0.45 9.77
C SER A 132 -11.43 0.76 8.97
N ILE A 133 -12.23 -0.24 8.58
CA ILE A 133 -13.37 -0.08 7.66
C ILE A 133 -14.29 1.06 8.11
N ARG A 134 -14.78 1.02 9.38
CA ARG A 134 -15.71 2.02 9.91
C ARG A 134 -15.19 3.48 9.85
N TYR A 135 -13.87 3.67 9.81
CA TYR A 135 -13.25 4.99 9.76
C TYR A 135 -12.92 5.42 8.34
N PHE A 136 -12.51 4.45 7.49
CA PHE A 136 -12.09 4.74 6.11
C PHE A 136 -13.28 4.90 5.17
N GLU A 137 -14.44 4.30 5.49
CA GLU A 137 -15.66 4.41 4.66
C GLU A 137 -16.15 5.86 4.50
N GLU A 138 -15.94 6.72 5.49
CA GLU A 138 -16.27 8.15 5.39
C GLU A 138 -15.45 8.88 4.32
N TYR A 139 -14.21 8.43 4.08
CA TYR A 139 -13.27 9.03 3.13
C TYR A 139 -13.25 8.35 1.78
N LEU A 140 -13.38 7.03 1.74
CA LEU A 140 -13.11 6.19 0.57
C LEU A 140 -14.34 5.44 0.06
N GLY A 141 -15.45 5.45 0.81
CA GLY A 141 -16.60 4.59 0.55
C GLY A 141 -16.32 3.12 0.89
N ALA A 142 -17.15 2.23 0.38
CA ALA A 142 -17.01 0.80 0.61
C ALA A 142 -15.69 0.23 0.04
N PRO A 143 -15.08 -0.76 0.71
CA PRO A 143 -13.88 -1.41 0.19
C PRO A 143 -14.15 -2.05 -1.18
N ARG A 144 -13.17 -1.94 -2.09
CA ARG A 144 -13.24 -2.60 -3.38
C ARG A 144 -13.06 -4.12 -3.28
N GLN A 145 -12.18 -4.57 -2.37
CA GLN A 145 -11.92 -5.99 -2.15
C GLN A 145 -11.38 -6.25 -0.74
N ILE A 146 -11.77 -7.39 -0.16
CA ILE A 146 -11.23 -7.87 1.12
C ILE A 146 -10.61 -9.24 0.89
N ILE A 147 -9.32 -9.40 1.26
CA ILE A 147 -8.56 -10.64 1.10
C ILE A 147 -7.94 -11.01 2.44
N GLY A 148 -8.56 -11.94 3.16
CA GLY A 148 -8.11 -12.29 4.52
C GLY A 148 -8.08 -11.08 5.45
N PRO A 149 -6.92 -10.69 6.01
CA PRO A 149 -6.79 -9.54 6.89
C PRO A 149 -6.67 -8.20 6.15
N TYR A 150 -6.48 -8.22 4.84
CA TYR A 150 -6.24 -7.03 4.01
C TYR A 150 -7.54 -6.48 3.45
N VAL A 151 -7.80 -5.21 3.71
CA VAL A 151 -8.91 -4.46 3.13
C VAL A 151 -8.35 -3.46 2.12
N LEU A 152 -8.85 -3.50 0.90
CA LEU A 152 -8.33 -2.74 -0.22
C LEU A 152 -9.39 -1.78 -0.77
N TRP A 153 -9.06 -0.50 -0.81
CA TRP A 153 -9.82 0.57 -1.45
C TRP A 153 -9.08 1.06 -2.68
N GLY A 154 -9.81 1.55 -3.67
CA GLY A 154 -9.16 2.23 -4.77
C GLY A 154 -9.67 1.91 -6.16
N ASN A 155 -8.90 2.36 -7.14
CA ASN A 155 -9.12 2.07 -8.56
C ASN A 155 -8.06 1.09 -9.05
N PHE A 156 -8.40 -0.19 -9.02
CA PHE A 156 -7.52 -1.28 -9.48
C PHE A 156 -8.36 -2.46 -9.99
N PRO A 157 -7.83 -3.33 -10.87
CA PRO A 157 -8.53 -4.55 -11.27
C PRO A 157 -8.63 -5.51 -10.08
N LEU A 158 -9.73 -6.29 -9.99
CA LEU A 158 -9.89 -7.29 -8.94
C LEU A 158 -8.74 -8.31 -8.97
N LEU A 159 -8.28 -8.67 -7.80
CA LEU A 159 -7.16 -9.59 -7.61
C LEU A 159 -7.69 -11.03 -7.46
N ASP A 160 -7.13 -11.94 -8.23
CA ASP A 160 -7.43 -13.38 -8.09
C ASP A 160 -6.51 -13.98 -7.01
N VAL A 161 -6.85 -13.70 -5.76
CA VAL A 161 -6.17 -14.23 -4.55
C VAL A 161 -7.20 -14.68 -3.56
N LYS A 162 -7.06 -15.92 -3.09
CA LYS A 162 -7.90 -16.46 -2.01
C LYS A 162 -7.17 -16.32 -0.67
N LYS A 163 -7.95 -16.34 0.42
CA LYS A 163 -7.37 -16.33 1.77
C LYS A 163 -6.39 -17.48 2.01
N THR A 164 -6.61 -18.62 1.36
CA THR A 164 -5.76 -19.81 1.43
C THR A 164 -4.40 -19.63 0.76
N ASP A 165 -4.25 -18.66 -0.13
CA ASP A 165 -3.01 -18.38 -0.86
C ASP A 165 -2.06 -17.49 -0.05
N LEU A 166 -2.56 -16.92 1.06
CA LEU A 166 -1.77 -16.07 1.94
C LEU A 166 -0.85 -16.91 2.85
N GLU A 167 0.38 -16.48 2.99
CA GLU A 167 1.33 -17.07 3.93
C GLU A 167 0.85 -16.89 5.38
N THR A 168 0.95 -17.97 6.16
CA THR A 168 0.68 -17.89 7.59
C THR A 168 1.85 -17.25 8.31
N LYS A 169 1.69 -15.97 8.66
CA LYS A 169 2.72 -15.24 9.43
C LYS A 169 2.75 -15.77 10.86
N ASN A 170 3.81 -16.47 11.23
CA ASN A 170 4.03 -16.87 12.59
C ASN A 170 4.61 -15.69 13.39
N SER A 171 3.83 -15.13 14.31
CA SER A 171 4.26 -13.99 15.13
C SER A 171 5.42 -14.32 16.09
N LYS A 172 5.78 -15.59 16.23
CA LYS A 172 6.89 -16.08 17.06
C LYS A 172 8.25 -15.99 16.34
N ASP A 173 8.24 -15.88 15.00
CA ASP A 173 9.46 -15.89 14.20
C ASP A 173 10.31 -14.62 14.35
N VAL A 174 9.72 -13.56 14.92
CA VAL A 174 10.45 -12.29 15.17
C VAL A 174 10.45 -11.99 16.66
N HIS A 175 11.65 -11.90 17.24
CA HIS A 175 11.84 -11.64 18.67
C HIS A 175 11.13 -10.34 19.10
N SER A 176 10.58 -10.32 20.31
CA SER A 176 9.80 -9.19 20.83
C SER A 176 10.58 -7.88 20.93
N SER A 177 11.90 -7.95 21.11
CA SER A 177 12.82 -6.81 21.19
C SER A 177 13.28 -6.30 19.81
N ASN A 178 12.91 -6.95 18.71
CA ASN A 178 13.30 -6.48 17.37
C ASN A 178 12.55 -5.17 17.04
N PRO A 179 13.23 -4.03 16.80
CA PRO A 179 12.59 -2.75 16.53
C PRO A 179 11.76 -2.75 15.22
N LEU A 180 12.05 -3.68 14.31
CA LEU A 180 11.30 -3.85 13.05
C LEU A 180 10.19 -4.89 13.13
N ARG A 181 9.90 -5.44 14.32
CA ARG A 181 8.88 -6.50 14.49
C ARG A 181 7.50 -6.09 13.95
N SER A 182 7.11 -4.83 14.13
CA SER A 182 5.86 -4.29 13.58
C SER A 182 5.86 -4.29 12.05
N ASN A 183 6.96 -3.91 11.43
CA ASN A 183 7.13 -3.90 9.97
C ASN A 183 7.07 -5.32 9.38
N TYR A 184 7.69 -6.32 10.06
CA TYR A 184 7.56 -7.72 9.65
C TYR A 184 6.10 -8.21 9.66
N LYS A 185 5.36 -7.87 10.73
CA LYS A 185 3.95 -8.26 10.84
C LYS A 185 3.07 -7.56 9.81
N ALA A 186 3.35 -6.29 9.54
CA ALA A 186 2.58 -5.45 8.61
C ALA A 186 2.96 -5.68 7.14
N LYS A 187 4.03 -6.42 6.84
CA LYS A 187 4.44 -6.67 5.45
C LYS A 187 3.27 -7.28 4.67
N VAL A 188 2.86 -6.64 3.57
CA VAL A 188 1.84 -7.18 2.66
C VAL A 188 2.34 -8.49 2.05
N ASP A 189 1.45 -9.47 1.90
CA ASP A 189 1.77 -10.78 1.37
C ASP A 189 2.19 -10.71 -0.10
N PHE A 190 3.18 -11.51 -0.49
CA PHE A 190 3.70 -11.53 -1.86
C PHE A 190 2.63 -11.94 -2.88
N SER A 191 1.70 -12.84 -2.52
CA SER A 191 0.61 -13.25 -3.41
C SER A 191 -0.28 -12.07 -3.84
N ILE A 192 -0.51 -11.09 -2.95
CA ILE A 192 -1.25 -9.87 -3.26
C ILE A 192 -0.47 -9.00 -4.24
N SER A 193 0.82 -8.78 -3.98
CA SER A 193 1.70 -8.00 -4.87
C SER A 193 1.76 -8.61 -6.27
N LYS A 194 1.92 -9.95 -6.34
CA LYS A 194 1.96 -10.71 -7.59
C LYS A 194 0.65 -10.60 -8.36
N ALA A 195 -0.48 -10.85 -7.70
CA ALA A 195 -1.79 -10.78 -8.35
C ALA A 195 -2.12 -9.38 -8.85
N LEU A 196 -1.73 -8.32 -8.11
CA LEU A 196 -1.91 -6.94 -8.56
C LEU A 196 -1.10 -6.65 -9.81
N LYS A 197 0.17 -7.07 -9.84
CA LYS A 197 1.04 -6.93 -11.02
C LYS A 197 0.40 -7.61 -12.23
N GLU A 198 0.04 -8.89 -12.10
CA GLU A 198 -0.57 -9.68 -13.16
C GLU A 198 -1.89 -9.09 -13.65
N ALA A 199 -2.75 -8.66 -12.73
CA ALA A 199 -4.04 -8.05 -13.06
C ALA A 199 -3.88 -6.73 -13.84
N ILE A 200 -2.87 -5.91 -13.51
CA ILE A 200 -2.59 -4.66 -14.23
C ILE A 200 -1.94 -4.94 -15.59
N GLU A 201 -1.01 -5.90 -15.67
CA GLU A 201 -0.29 -6.22 -16.91
C GLU A 201 -1.19 -6.93 -17.95
N ASN A 202 -2.14 -7.74 -17.48
CA ASN A 202 -3.06 -8.50 -18.34
C ASN A 202 -4.30 -7.69 -18.78
N GLN A 203 -4.45 -6.44 -18.34
CA GLN A 203 -5.51 -5.58 -18.87
C GLN A 203 -5.24 -5.28 -20.34
N LYS A 204 -6.02 -5.92 -21.23
CA LYS A 204 -6.01 -5.59 -22.67
C LYS A 204 -6.49 -4.15 -22.84
N SER A 205 -5.79 -3.38 -23.66
CA SER A 205 -6.27 -2.08 -24.10
C SER A 205 -7.58 -2.30 -24.86
N ILE A 206 -8.62 -1.51 -24.53
CA ILE A 206 -9.90 -1.53 -25.28
C ILE A 206 -9.70 -1.17 -26.78
N LEU A 207 -8.52 -0.68 -27.14
CA LEU A 207 -8.14 -0.33 -28.51
C LEU A 207 -7.57 -1.52 -29.31
N GLU A 208 -7.53 -2.73 -28.75
CA GLU A 208 -7.06 -3.96 -29.44
C GLU A 208 -8.22 -4.83 -29.96
N PHE A 209 -9.43 -4.26 -30.08
CA PHE A 209 -10.61 -4.89 -30.70
C PHE A 209 -11.06 -4.14 -31.94
#